data_4f35a8cb2fa834b3041445fe189d887c
#
_entry.id   4f35a8cb2fa834b3041445fe189d887c
#
_cell.length_a   1.000
_cell.length_b   1.000
_cell.length_c   1.000
_cell.angle_alpha   90.00
_cell.angle_beta   90.00
_cell.angle_gamma   90.00
#
_symmetry.space_group_name_H-M   'P 1'
#
loop_
_entity.id
_entity.type
_entity.pdbx_description
1 polymer ?
#
loop_
_entity_poly.entity_id
_entity_poly.type
_entity_poly.pdbx_seq_one_letter_code
_entity_poly.pdbx_strand_id
1 'polypeptide(L)'
;MRAHEFEPNKLVIFDIDDTLVHTQTKVHVVRDGQVIKSLNSHDFTHYKLQPGETFDFGDFADAREFFEKSKPIIPMINQLKQDIATGNKVVMVTARADFNDRELFLDTFRKYGVDMNKVHVYRAGNMQGKMQTEEKKKIIIRDLLDKGNYNKAIMYDDAVPNLDAFMSLKKEYPETKFYAWHVSLEGEASEFGRTNENFADGRHPEDKGDSARHGIPKHASLSQLDKIGHGSGRKAQLARWQANMRRGRAK
;
A
#
# COMPACT_ATOMS: atom_id res chain seq x y z
N MET A 1 -38.76 -2.31 -20.65
CA MET A 1 -37.78 -2.92 -19.73
C MET A 1 -36.62 -1.94 -19.60
N ARG A 2 -36.40 -1.32 -18.43
CA ARG A 2 -35.23 -0.50 -18.20
C ARG A 2 -34.04 -1.48 -18.06
N ALA A 3 -33.00 -1.29 -18.86
CA ALA A 3 -31.73 -1.95 -18.64
C ALA A 3 -31.29 -1.59 -17.21
N HIS A 4 -31.22 -2.56 -16.30
CA HIS A 4 -30.45 -2.42 -15.08
C HIS A 4 -29.02 -2.17 -15.55
N GLU A 5 -28.56 -0.91 -15.44
CA GLU A 5 -27.15 -0.63 -15.47
C GLU A 5 -26.50 -1.52 -14.42
N PHE A 6 -25.66 -2.42 -14.87
CA PHE A 6 -24.85 -3.27 -14.02
C PHE A 6 -23.89 -2.33 -13.27
N GLU A 7 -24.29 -1.90 -12.05
CA GLU A 7 -23.38 -1.20 -11.15
C GLU A 7 -22.12 -2.04 -11.02
N PRO A 8 -20.96 -1.49 -11.28
CA PRO A 8 -19.72 -2.27 -11.27
C PRO A 8 -19.49 -2.81 -9.86
N ASN A 9 -19.55 -4.13 -9.71
CA ASN A 9 -19.27 -4.81 -8.45
C ASN A 9 -17.79 -4.66 -8.12
N LYS A 10 -17.45 -3.73 -7.23
CA LYS A 10 -16.07 -3.39 -6.86
C LYS A 10 -15.73 -3.97 -5.50
N LEU A 11 -14.54 -4.57 -5.41
CA LEU A 11 -13.88 -4.87 -4.16
C LEU A 11 -12.88 -3.74 -3.86
N VAL A 12 -13.08 -3.03 -2.75
CA VAL A 12 -12.16 -1.98 -2.30
C VAL A 12 -11.52 -2.39 -0.99
N ILE A 13 -10.21 -2.39 -0.96
CA ILE A 13 -9.38 -2.92 0.11
C ILE A 13 -8.55 -1.77 0.68
N PHE A 14 -8.61 -1.57 1.98
CA PHE A 14 -7.77 -0.61 2.69
C PHE A 14 -6.88 -1.33 3.69
N ASP A 15 -5.59 -0.99 3.71
CA ASP A 15 -4.77 -1.23 4.88
C ASP A 15 -5.15 -0.26 6.00
N ILE A 16 -4.64 -0.46 7.21
CA ILE A 16 -4.99 0.34 8.40
C ILE A 16 -3.85 1.26 8.80
N ASP A 17 -2.70 0.67 9.16
CA ASP A 17 -1.56 1.41 9.69
C ASP A 17 -0.90 2.23 8.59
N ASP A 18 -0.66 3.51 8.84
CA ASP A 18 -0.11 4.49 7.90
C ASP A 18 -0.87 4.62 6.56
N THR A 19 -2.05 3.97 6.47
CA THR A 19 -3.00 4.11 5.36
C THR A 19 -4.28 4.83 5.79
N LEU A 20 -4.99 4.32 6.80
CA LEU A 20 -6.21 4.95 7.35
C LEU A 20 -5.92 5.78 8.60
N VAL A 21 -4.98 5.34 9.40
CA VAL A 21 -4.59 6.01 10.65
C VAL A 21 -3.09 5.91 10.87
N HIS A 22 -2.48 6.98 11.40
CA HIS A 22 -1.16 6.90 12.00
C HIS A 22 -1.26 6.33 13.39
N THR A 23 -0.45 5.32 13.69
CA THR A 23 -0.37 4.71 15.00
C THR A 23 0.96 5.03 15.68
N GLN A 24 0.95 5.02 17.01
CA GLN A 24 2.17 5.17 17.81
C GLN A 24 2.67 3.82 18.34
N THR A 25 2.03 2.74 17.90
CA THR A 25 2.36 1.37 18.31
C THR A 25 3.80 1.04 17.98
N LYS A 26 4.48 0.39 18.93
CA LYS A 26 5.89 0.01 18.79
C LYS A 26 6.05 -1.51 18.80
N VAL A 27 7.08 -1.98 18.12
CA VAL A 27 7.59 -3.34 18.28
C VAL A 27 8.70 -3.30 19.33
N HIS A 28 8.57 -4.10 20.38
CA HIS A 28 9.61 -4.18 21.39
C HIS A 28 10.59 -5.31 21.07
N VAL A 29 11.88 -5.03 21.24
CA VAL A 29 12.94 -6.04 21.23
C VAL A 29 13.12 -6.48 22.67
N VAL A 30 12.94 -7.77 22.92
CA VAL A 30 13.01 -8.37 24.24
C VAL A 30 14.21 -9.32 24.29
N ARG A 31 15.00 -9.24 25.37
CA ARG A 31 16.09 -10.18 25.71
C ARG A 31 15.92 -10.56 27.18
N ASP A 32 15.95 -11.85 27.48
CA ASP A 32 15.79 -12.39 28.85
C ASP A 32 14.54 -11.87 29.57
N GLY A 33 13.43 -11.71 28.81
CA GLY A 33 12.15 -11.21 29.31
C GLY A 33 12.09 -9.70 29.57
N GLN A 34 13.12 -8.95 29.24
CA GLN A 34 13.17 -7.49 29.41
C GLN A 34 13.15 -6.77 28.06
N VAL A 35 12.36 -5.70 27.95
CA VAL A 35 12.37 -4.82 26.79
C VAL A 35 13.67 -4.03 26.79
N ILE A 36 14.51 -4.28 25.78
CA ILE A 36 15.80 -3.60 25.60
C ILE A 36 15.74 -2.47 24.58
N LYS A 37 14.73 -2.50 23.69
CA LYS A 37 14.53 -1.46 22.67
C LYS A 37 13.08 -1.44 22.22
N SER A 38 12.58 -0.25 21.82
CA SER A 38 11.26 -0.06 21.21
C SER A 38 11.43 0.55 19.84
N LEU A 39 10.90 -0.09 18.82
CA LEU A 39 11.05 0.26 17.41
C LEU A 39 9.72 0.81 16.88
N ASN A 40 9.76 1.90 16.13
CA ASN A 40 8.66 2.31 15.26
C ASN A 40 8.62 1.46 13.98
N SER A 41 7.63 1.66 13.11
CA SER A 41 7.48 0.90 11.85
C SER A 41 8.73 0.98 10.97
N HIS A 42 9.32 2.18 10.83
CA HIS A 42 10.51 2.38 10.02
C HIS A 42 11.73 1.65 10.62
N ASP A 43 11.96 1.79 11.92
CA ASP A 43 13.10 1.15 12.59
C ASP A 43 12.96 -0.37 12.61
N PHE A 44 11.72 -0.88 12.75
CA PHE A 44 11.43 -2.31 12.73
C PHE A 44 11.83 -2.98 11.40
N THR A 45 11.53 -2.35 10.26
CA THR A 45 11.89 -2.91 8.94
C THR A 45 13.39 -3.04 8.73
N HIS A 46 14.20 -2.27 9.46
CA HIS A 46 15.66 -2.26 9.34
C HIS A 46 16.38 -3.01 10.47
N TYR A 47 15.65 -3.38 11.55
CA TYR A 47 16.24 -4.03 12.70
C TYR A 47 16.46 -5.53 12.47
N LYS A 48 17.69 -5.98 12.74
CA LYS A 48 18.04 -7.41 12.71
C LYS A 48 18.24 -7.88 14.15
N LEU A 49 17.44 -8.86 14.56
CA LEU A 49 17.56 -9.49 15.87
C LEU A 49 18.98 -10.04 16.08
N GLN A 50 19.53 -9.78 17.26
CA GLN A 50 20.78 -10.37 17.72
C GLN A 50 20.48 -11.69 18.45
N PRO A 51 21.49 -12.56 18.65
CA PRO A 51 21.31 -13.79 19.42
C PRO A 51 20.67 -13.52 20.80
N GLY A 52 19.62 -14.27 21.11
CA GLY A 52 18.84 -14.12 22.35
C GLY A 52 17.78 -13.04 22.35
N GLU A 53 17.62 -12.32 21.25
CA GLU A 53 16.55 -11.33 21.10
C GLU A 53 15.32 -11.93 20.45
N THR A 54 14.15 -11.42 20.84
CA THR A 54 12.85 -11.71 20.21
C THR A 54 12.08 -10.43 20.03
N PHE A 55 11.13 -10.40 19.09
CA PHE A 55 10.17 -9.31 18.97
C PHE A 55 8.95 -9.58 19.84
N ASP A 56 8.50 -8.55 20.55
CA ASP A 56 7.22 -8.50 21.20
C ASP A 56 6.32 -7.47 20.49
N PHE A 57 5.15 -7.95 20.06
CA PHE A 57 4.11 -7.19 19.36
C PHE A 57 2.91 -6.89 20.27
N GLY A 58 3.06 -6.97 21.59
CA GLY A 58 1.97 -6.80 22.56
C GLY A 58 1.19 -5.50 22.37
N ASP A 59 1.87 -4.40 22.11
CA ASP A 59 1.23 -3.10 21.83
C ASP A 59 0.27 -3.13 20.65
N PHE A 60 0.51 -4.01 19.67
CA PHE A 60 -0.35 -4.14 18.48
C PHE A 60 -1.72 -4.77 18.80
N ALA A 61 -1.87 -5.40 19.96
CA ALA A 61 -3.12 -5.97 20.41
C ALA A 61 -3.90 -5.04 21.36
N ASP A 62 -3.32 -3.90 21.76
CA ASP A 62 -3.96 -2.96 22.71
C ASP A 62 -4.95 -2.04 21.97
N ALA A 63 -6.26 -2.37 22.09
CA ALA A 63 -7.33 -1.58 21.49
C ALA A 63 -7.48 -0.20 22.12
N ARG A 64 -7.18 -0.04 23.40
CA ARG A 64 -7.27 1.25 24.10
C ARG A 64 -6.17 2.20 23.60
N GLU A 65 -4.95 1.72 23.53
CA GLU A 65 -3.86 2.50 22.96
C GLU A 65 -4.15 2.90 21.51
N PHE A 66 -4.65 1.96 20.73
CA PHE A 66 -5.05 2.21 19.33
C PHE A 66 -6.16 3.27 19.25
N PHE A 67 -7.20 3.18 20.09
CA PHE A 67 -8.30 4.14 20.11
C PHE A 67 -7.87 5.55 20.53
N GLU A 68 -7.05 5.65 21.58
CA GLU A 68 -6.66 6.94 22.16
C GLU A 68 -5.57 7.66 21.35
N LYS A 69 -4.60 6.90 20.81
CA LYS A 69 -3.39 7.48 20.19
C LYS A 69 -3.40 7.51 18.68
N SER A 70 -4.27 6.75 18.01
CA SER A 70 -4.34 6.77 16.55
C SER A 70 -4.86 8.12 16.04
N LYS A 71 -4.19 8.66 15.02
CA LYS A 71 -4.58 9.88 14.32
C LYS A 71 -5.10 9.54 12.93
N PRO A 72 -6.28 10.04 12.52
CA PRO A 72 -6.84 9.72 11.21
C PRO A 72 -6.04 10.34 10.09
N ILE A 73 -5.85 9.60 9.02
CA ILE A 73 -5.42 10.12 7.73
C ILE A 73 -6.68 10.57 6.99
N ILE A 74 -7.04 11.83 7.18
CA ILE A 74 -8.36 12.38 6.79
C ILE A 74 -8.71 12.13 5.32
N PRO A 75 -7.81 12.32 4.34
CA PRO A 75 -8.13 12.03 2.94
C PRO A 75 -8.56 10.58 2.74
N MET A 76 -7.88 9.63 3.39
CA MET A 76 -8.15 8.20 3.25
C MET A 76 -9.41 7.77 4.02
N ILE A 77 -9.68 8.35 5.19
CA ILE A 77 -10.96 8.16 5.89
C ILE A 77 -12.13 8.64 5.02
N ASN A 78 -11.98 9.77 4.34
CA ASN A 78 -13.01 10.28 3.44
C ASN A 78 -13.20 9.38 2.22
N GLN A 79 -12.12 8.87 1.63
CA GLN A 79 -12.17 7.88 0.54
C GLN A 79 -12.90 6.61 0.97
N LEU A 80 -12.57 6.07 2.14
CA LEU A 80 -13.24 4.91 2.73
C LEU A 80 -14.76 5.14 2.87
N LYS A 81 -15.17 6.29 3.43
CA LYS A 81 -16.58 6.67 3.58
C LYS A 81 -17.29 6.80 2.23
N GLN A 82 -16.63 7.35 1.25
CA GLN A 82 -17.16 7.48 -0.11
C GLN A 82 -17.38 6.11 -0.75
N ASP A 83 -16.42 5.20 -0.63
CA ASP A 83 -16.53 3.85 -1.18
C ASP A 83 -17.66 3.05 -0.51
N ILE A 84 -17.85 3.21 0.80
CA ILE A 84 -18.98 2.64 1.53
C ILE A 84 -20.31 3.21 1.03
N ALA A 85 -20.39 4.54 0.82
CA ALA A 85 -21.61 5.21 0.39
C ALA A 85 -22.03 4.83 -1.04
N THR A 86 -21.07 4.49 -1.90
CA THR A 86 -21.34 4.03 -3.29
C THR A 86 -21.75 2.57 -3.39
N GLY A 87 -21.90 1.84 -2.26
CA GLY A 87 -22.35 0.45 -2.24
C GLY A 87 -21.31 -0.57 -2.66
N ASN A 88 -20.02 -0.16 -2.75
CA ASN A 88 -18.93 -1.08 -3.02
C ASN A 88 -18.76 -2.11 -1.88
N LYS A 89 -18.21 -3.29 -2.21
CA LYS A 89 -17.71 -4.19 -1.17
C LYS A 89 -16.41 -3.62 -0.61
N VAL A 90 -16.50 -3.05 0.58
CA VAL A 90 -15.35 -2.44 1.26
C VAL A 90 -14.85 -3.36 2.37
N VAL A 91 -13.55 -3.59 2.40
CA VAL A 91 -12.88 -4.39 3.43
C VAL A 91 -11.60 -3.68 3.92
N MET A 92 -11.22 -3.97 5.15
CA MET A 92 -9.91 -3.65 5.67
C MET A 92 -9.08 -4.93 5.76
N VAL A 93 -7.82 -4.90 5.32
CA VAL A 93 -6.89 -6.04 5.39
C VAL A 93 -5.61 -5.57 6.04
N THR A 94 -5.40 -5.89 7.32
CA THR A 94 -4.27 -5.42 8.11
C THR A 94 -3.28 -6.53 8.47
N ALA A 95 -2.02 -6.16 8.68
CA ALA A 95 -0.98 -7.02 9.24
C ALA A 95 -1.21 -7.38 10.72
N ARG A 96 -2.04 -6.60 11.42
CA ARG A 96 -2.33 -6.84 12.84
C ARG A 96 -3.04 -8.16 13.07
N ALA A 97 -2.83 -8.73 14.24
CA ALA A 97 -3.64 -9.80 14.81
C ALA A 97 -4.89 -9.24 15.51
N ASP A 98 -5.61 -10.07 16.26
CA ASP A 98 -6.77 -9.63 17.03
C ASP A 98 -6.38 -8.65 18.15
N PHE A 99 -7.26 -7.69 18.38
CA PHE A 99 -7.19 -6.80 19.53
C PHE A 99 -7.83 -7.44 20.76
N ASN A 100 -7.37 -7.03 21.93
CA ASN A 100 -7.93 -7.43 23.21
C ASN A 100 -9.37 -6.94 23.43
N ASP A 101 -9.79 -5.86 22.74
CA ASP A 101 -11.16 -5.35 22.70
C ASP A 101 -11.54 -5.01 21.26
N ARG A 102 -12.35 -5.89 20.64
CA ARG A 102 -12.78 -5.74 19.25
C ARG A 102 -13.67 -4.51 19.05
N GLU A 103 -14.57 -4.25 19.97
CA GLU A 103 -15.52 -3.13 19.80
C GLU A 103 -14.81 -1.78 19.96
N LEU A 104 -13.93 -1.64 20.92
CA LEU A 104 -13.12 -0.44 21.08
C LEU A 104 -12.23 -0.17 19.86
N PHE A 105 -11.66 -1.25 19.27
CA PHE A 105 -10.94 -1.12 17.99
C PHE A 105 -11.86 -0.57 16.88
N LEU A 106 -13.09 -1.08 16.72
CA LEU A 106 -14.03 -0.59 15.72
C LEU A 106 -14.47 0.85 16.01
N ASP A 107 -14.58 1.23 17.27
CA ASP A 107 -14.93 2.59 17.69
C ASP A 107 -13.87 3.62 17.26
N THR A 108 -12.64 3.21 17.05
CA THR A 108 -11.60 4.07 16.47
C THR A 108 -12.03 4.62 15.10
N PHE A 109 -12.72 3.84 14.29
CA PHE A 109 -13.19 4.28 12.98
C PHE A 109 -14.58 4.95 13.07
N ARG A 110 -15.45 4.46 13.96
CA ARG A 110 -16.79 5.04 14.21
C ARG A 110 -16.71 6.49 14.66
N LYS A 111 -15.72 6.85 15.51
CA LYS A 111 -15.52 8.25 15.96
C LYS A 111 -15.20 9.22 14.80
N TYR A 112 -14.74 8.70 13.64
CA TYR A 112 -14.52 9.48 12.41
C TYR A 112 -15.68 9.37 11.41
N GLY A 113 -16.80 8.78 11.84
CA GLY A 113 -18.03 8.67 11.05
C GLY A 113 -18.00 7.56 10.00
N VAL A 114 -17.17 6.51 10.19
CA VAL A 114 -17.16 5.33 9.34
C VAL A 114 -18.24 4.35 9.82
N ASP A 115 -19.13 3.91 8.91
CA ASP A 115 -20.13 2.87 9.20
C ASP A 115 -19.48 1.48 9.19
N MET A 116 -18.98 1.06 10.35
CA MET A 116 -18.30 -0.22 10.52
C MET A 116 -19.20 -1.45 10.38
N ASN A 117 -20.53 -1.28 10.29
CA ASN A 117 -21.45 -2.39 9.98
C ASN A 117 -21.35 -2.81 8.50
N LYS A 118 -20.82 -1.94 7.64
CA LYS A 118 -20.61 -2.19 6.20
C LYS A 118 -19.20 -2.60 5.84
N VAL A 119 -18.29 -2.63 6.80
CA VAL A 119 -16.87 -2.93 6.58
C VAL A 119 -16.46 -4.18 7.34
N HIS A 120 -15.88 -5.15 6.65
CA HIS A 120 -15.28 -6.30 7.29
C HIS A 120 -13.77 -6.11 7.44
N VAL A 121 -13.24 -6.49 8.61
CA VAL A 121 -11.80 -6.38 8.90
C VAL A 121 -11.18 -7.77 8.89
N TYR A 122 -10.23 -7.98 7.99
CA TYR A 122 -9.43 -9.20 7.87
C TYR A 122 -8.04 -8.98 8.48
N ARG A 123 -7.60 -9.91 9.29
CA ARG A 123 -6.36 -9.82 10.07
C ARG A 123 -5.35 -10.86 9.61
N ALA A 124 -4.40 -10.42 8.78
CA ALA A 124 -3.33 -11.27 8.29
C ALA A 124 -2.41 -11.75 9.43
N GLY A 125 -2.31 -10.96 10.52
CA GLY A 125 -1.54 -11.32 11.69
C GLY A 125 -2.03 -12.59 12.42
N ASN A 126 -3.30 -12.98 12.26
CA ASN A 126 -3.83 -14.22 12.83
C ASN A 126 -3.38 -15.48 12.06
N MET A 127 -2.86 -15.31 10.84
CA MET A 127 -2.40 -16.45 10.05
C MET A 127 -1.06 -16.95 10.59
N GLN A 128 -1.06 -18.22 11.00
CA GLN A 128 0.14 -18.88 11.53
C GLN A 128 1.18 -19.16 10.41
N GLY A 129 2.42 -19.37 10.83
CA GLY A 129 3.53 -19.72 9.95
C GLY A 129 4.47 -18.55 9.63
N LYS A 130 5.56 -18.88 8.93
CA LYS A 130 6.66 -17.93 8.63
C LYS A 130 6.44 -17.10 7.35
N MET A 131 5.21 -17.08 6.81
CA MET A 131 4.89 -16.27 5.63
C MET A 131 5.07 -14.79 5.90
N GLN A 132 5.54 -14.06 4.91
CA GLN A 132 5.62 -12.60 4.95
C GLN A 132 4.22 -11.99 4.92
N THR A 133 4.10 -10.76 5.41
CA THR A 133 2.81 -10.05 5.55
C THR A 133 2.09 -9.92 4.21
N GLU A 134 2.81 -9.56 3.15
CA GLU A 134 2.27 -9.39 1.81
C GLU A 134 1.66 -10.69 1.25
N GLU A 135 2.29 -11.84 1.52
CA GLU A 135 1.75 -13.14 1.10
C GLU A 135 0.49 -13.52 1.89
N LYS A 136 0.46 -13.22 3.19
CA LYS A 136 -0.74 -13.43 4.03
C LYS A 136 -1.91 -12.56 3.54
N LYS A 137 -1.67 -11.26 3.29
CA LYS A 137 -2.68 -10.34 2.72
C LYS A 137 -3.15 -10.84 1.35
N LYS A 138 -2.25 -11.29 0.49
CA LYS A 138 -2.57 -11.85 -0.83
C LYS A 138 -3.51 -13.07 -0.75
N ILE A 139 -3.29 -13.98 0.20
CA ILE A 139 -4.16 -15.14 0.42
C ILE A 139 -5.58 -14.69 0.79
N ILE A 140 -5.71 -13.72 1.71
CA ILE A 140 -7.01 -13.16 2.10
C ILE A 140 -7.72 -12.53 0.90
N ILE A 141 -6.99 -11.74 0.11
CA ILE A 141 -7.54 -11.04 -1.05
C ILE A 141 -7.97 -12.04 -2.14
N ARG A 142 -7.18 -13.11 -2.36
CA ARG A 142 -7.55 -14.19 -3.29
C ARG A 142 -8.85 -14.86 -2.84
N ASP A 143 -8.99 -15.20 -1.58
CA ASP A 143 -10.22 -15.79 -1.02
C ASP A 143 -11.44 -14.87 -1.21
N LEU A 144 -11.26 -13.56 -1.09
CA LEU A 144 -12.30 -12.57 -1.37
C LEU A 144 -12.69 -12.53 -2.84
N LEU A 145 -11.71 -12.59 -3.74
CA LEU A 145 -11.93 -12.58 -5.19
C LEU A 145 -12.62 -13.87 -5.64
N ASP A 146 -12.24 -15.02 -5.08
CA ASP A 146 -12.86 -16.32 -5.38
C ASP A 146 -14.33 -16.40 -4.94
N LYS A 147 -14.68 -15.75 -3.83
CA LYS A 147 -16.04 -15.73 -3.27
C LYS A 147 -16.95 -14.67 -3.89
N GLY A 148 -16.38 -13.70 -4.57
CA GLY A 148 -17.10 -12.58 -5.16
C GLY A 148 -16.93 -12.52 -6.69
N ASN A 149 -17.91 -11.91 -7.36
CA ASN A 149 -17.83 -11.67 -8.80
C ASN A 149 -17.50 -10.17 -9.04
N TYR A 150 -16.25 -9.80 -8.84
CA TYR A 150 -15.81 -8.41 -8.94
C TYR A 150 -15.21 -8.11 -10.31
N ASN A 151 -15.72 -7.09 -10.98
CA ASN A 151 -15.13 -6.59 -12.23
C ASN A 151 -13.98 -5.57 -11.99
N LYS A 152 -13.84 -5.11 -10.73
CA LYS A 152 -12.77 -4.20 -10.32
C LYS A 152 -12.33 -4.51 -8.89
N ALA A 153 -11.02 -4.57 -8.67
CA ALA A 153 -10.39 -4.64 -7.36
C ALA A 153 -9.47 -3.43 -7.18
N ILE A 154 -9.60 -2.74 -6.05
CA ILE A 154 -8.85 -1.53 -5.72
C ILE A 154 -8.20 -1.75 -4.37
N MET A 155 -6.92 -1.45 -4.22
CA MET A 155 -6.20 -1.53 -2.95
C MET A 155 -5.50 -0.21 -2.64
N TYR A 156 -5.64 0.24 -1.40
CA TYR A 156 -4.92 1.36 -0.81
C TYR A 156 -4.01 0.82 0.30
N ASP A 157 -2.71 1.04 0.20
CA ASP A 157 -1.71 0.53 1.14
C ASP A 157 -0.46 1.44 1.08
N ASP A 158 0.23 1.66 2.18
CA ASP A 158 1.48 2.43 2.23
C ASP A 158 2.71 1.56 1.90
N ALA A 159 2.59 0.24 2.00
CA ALA A 159 3.70 -0.70 1.80
C ALA A 159 3.74 -1.25 0.37
N VAL A 160 4.78 -0.89 -0.37
CA VAL A 160 5.05 -1.36 -1.74
C VAL A 160 4.98 -2.88 -1.89
N PRO A 161 5.54 -3.72 -0.99
CA PRO A 161 5.43 -5.18 -1.12
C PRO A 161 3.99 -5.68 -1.12
N ASN A 162 3.09 -5.07 -0.34
CA ASN A 162 1.67 -5.43 -0.32
C ASN A 162 0.99 -5.11 -1.66
N LEU A 163 1.29 -3.95 -2.25
CA LEU A 163 0.77 -3.54 -3.55
C LEU A 163 1.28 -4.44 -4.68
N ASP A 164 2.57 -4.81 -4.66
CA ASP A 164 3.14 -5.77 -5.63
C ASP A 164 2.47 -7.14 -5.54
N ALA A 165 2.27 -7.65 -4.31
CA ALA A 165 1.59 -8.92 -4.08
C ALA A 165 0.13 -8.88 -4.57
N PHE A 166 -0.59 -7.79 -4.32
CA PHE A 166 -1.93 -7.55 -4.83
C PHE A 166 -1.96 -7.52 -6.36
N MET A 167 -1.09 -6.74 -7.00
CA MET A 167 -1.04 -6.62 -8.46
C MET A 167 -0.65 -7.93 -9.15
N SER A 168 0.09 -8.82 -8.46
CA SER A 168 0.43 -10.14 -9.00
C SER A 168 -0.80 -11.02 -9.25
N LEU A 169 -1.91 -10.80 -8.52
CA LEU A 169 -3.19 -11.50 -8.69
C LEU A 169 -3.86 -11.21 -10.04
N LYS A 170 -3.53 -10.11 -10.71
CA LYS A 170 -4.08 -9.76 -12.02
C LYS A 170 -3.96 -10.89 -13.05
N LYS A 171 -2.93 -11.72 -12.95
CA LYS A 171 -2.72 -12.86 -13.86
C LYS A 171 -3.70 -14.01 -13.59
N GLU A 172 -4.18 -14.12 -12.36
CA GLU A 172 -5.11 -15.17 -11.92
C GLU A 172 -6.57 -14.76 -12.23
N TYR A 173 -6.86 -13.45 -12.30
CA TYR A 173 -8.20 -12.89 -12.50
C TYR A 173 -8.25 -11.96 -13.72
N PRO A 174 -8.19 -12.48 -14.96
CA PRO A 174 -8.07 -11.66 -16.17
C PRO A 174 -9.31 -10.77 -16.43
N GLU A 175 -10.49 -11.17 -15.93
CA GLU A 175 -11.73 -10.41 -16.10
C GLU A 175 -11.86 -9.26 -15.07
N THR A 176 -11.06 -9.26 -14.02
CA THR A 176 -11.05 -8.22 -12.98
C THR A 176 -10.00 -7.16 -13.29
N LYS A 177 -10.37 -5.89 -13.27
CA LYS A 177 -9.43 -4.77 -13.38
C LYS A 177 -8.84 -4.43 -12.04
N PHE A 178 -7.52 -4.48 -11.92
CA PHE A 178 -6.78 -4.18 -10.69
C PHE A 178 -6.23 -2.76 -10.70
N TYR A 179 -6.41 -2.05 -9.57
CA TYR A 179 -5.86 -0.72 -9.33
C TYR A 179 -5.26 -0.70 -7.92
N ALA A 180 -3.99 -0.40 -7.82
CA ALA A 180 -3.29 -0.26 -6.55
C ALA A 180 -2.91 1.22 -6.35
N TRP A 181 -3.07 1.71 -5.13
CA TRP A 181 -2.78 3.08 -4.74
C TRP A 181 -1.81 3.08 -3.58
N HIS A 182 -0.62 3.63 -3.81
CA HIS A 182 0.36 3.84 -2.76
C HIS A 182 -0.03 5.10 -1.98
N VAL A 183 -0.19 4.96 -0.67
CA VAL A 183 -0.58 6.05 0.24
C VAL A 183 0.67 6.62 0.89
N SER A 184 0.87 7.94 0.79
CA SER A 184 1.95 8.63 1.50
C SER A 184 1.57 8.89 2.96
N LEU A 185 2.55 9.25 3.79
CA LEU A 185 2.30 9.62 5.19
C LEU A 185 1.36 10.83 5.32
N GLU A 186 1.30 11.71 4.32
CA GLU A 186 0.38 12.84 4.27
C GLU A 186 -1.04 12.43 3.82
N GLY A 187 -1.24 11.17 3.44
CA GLY A 187 -2.49 10.61 2.96
C GLY A 187 -2.79 10.89 1.49
N GLU A 188 -1.77 11.27 0.72
CA GLU A 188 -1.89 11.37 -0.74
C GLU A 188 -1.81 9.96 -1.35
N ALA A 189 -2.82 9.59 -2.15
CA ALA A 189 -2.84 8.33 -2.86
C ALA A 189 -2.37 8.52 -4.31
N SER A 190 -1.29 7.85 -4.68
CA SER A 190 -0.76 7.80 -6.05
C SER A 190 -0.93 6.41 -6.67
N GLU A 191 -1.33 6.33 -7.95
CA GLU A 191 -1.54 5.05 -8.61
C GLU A 191 -0.22 4.26 -8.71
N PHE A 192 -0.19 3.09 -8.07
CA PHE A 192 0.98 2.21 -8.02
C PHE A 192 1.19 1.50 -9.37
N GLY A 193 2.42 1.47 -9.82
CA GLY A 193 2.76 0.88 -11.13
C GLY A 193 2.40 1.77 -12.33
N ARG A 194 1.71 2.88 -12.11
CA ARG A 194 1.69 3.96 -13.07
C ARG A 194 3.02 4.69 -12.91
N THR A 195 4.01 4.29 -13.68
CA THR A 195 5.09 5.23 -13.94
C THR A 195 4.43 6.43 -14.58
N ASN A 196 4.51 7.61 -13.97
CA ASN A 196 4.22 8.88 -14.63
C ASN A 196 5.21 9.13 -15.77
N GLU A 197 5.77 8.05 -16.31
CA GLU A 197 6.81 7.98 -17.33
C GLU A 197 6.24 7.74 -18.71
N ASN A 198 5.10 8.37 -19.00
CA ASN A 198 4.69 8.44 -20.40
C ASN A 198 5.32 9.69 -21.06
N PHE A 199 6.65 9.76 -20.97
CA PHE A 199 7.45 10.79 -21.67
C PHE A 199 7.27 10.76 -23.21
N ALA A 200 6.59 9.74 -23.72
CA ALA A 200 6.42 9.55 -25.16
C ALA A 200 5.12 10.14 -25.72
N ASP A 201 4.10 10.41 -24.89
CA ASP A 201 2.76 10.78 -25.38
C ASP A 201 2.48 12.29 -25.41
N GLY A 202 3.39 13.11 -24.90
CA GLY A 202 3.26 14.57 -24.88
C GLY A 202 2.09 15.10 -24.04
N ARG A 203 1.47 14.25 -23.20
CA ARG A 203 0.31 14.60 -22.37
C ARG A 203 0.65 15.42 -21.13
N HIS A 204 1.93 15.44 -20.75
CA HIS A 204 2.43 16.19 -19.61
C HIS A 204 3.39 17.31 -20.08
N PRO A 205 2.86 18.51 -20.36
CA PRO A 205 3.67 19.66 -20.79
C PRO A 205 4.79 20.01 -19.83
N GLU A 206 4.61 19.76 -18.52
CA GLU A 206 5.56 19.99 -17.45
C GLU A 206 6.83 19.11 -17.56
N ASP A 207 6.75 17.95 -18.21
CA ASP A 207 7.89 17.07 -18.42
C ASP A 207 8.80 17.54 -19.56
N LYS A 208 8.33 18.50 -20.37
CA LYS A 208 9.13 19.06 -21.46
C LYS A 208 10.36 19.76 -20.91
N GLY A 209 11.53 19.25 -21.28
CA GLY A 209 12.82 19.78 -20.82
C GLY A 209 13.29 19.26 -19.45
N ASP A 210 12.58 18.29 -18.86
CA ASP A 210 12.89 17.72 -17.53
C ASP A 210 14.32 17.14 -17.50
N SER A 211 14.73 16.44 -18.54
CA SER A 211 16.10 15.93 -18.66
C SER A 211 17.18 17.04 -18.58
N ALA A 212 16.91 18.18 -19.20
CA ALA A 212 17.83 19.32 -19.16
C ALA A 212 17.84 19.96 -17.75
N ARG A 213 16.66 20.13 -17.13
CA ARG A 213 16.53 20.64 -15.75
C ARG A 213 17.29 19.76 -14.74
N HIS A 214 17.32 18.46 -14.95
CA HIS A 214 18.06 17.51 -14.13
C HIS A 214 19.50 17.26 -14.58
N GLY A 215 20.03 18.08 -15.52
CA GLY A 215 21.42 18.05 -15.93
C GLY A 215 21.83 16.79 -16.70
N ILE A 216 20.92 16.26 -17.54
CA ILE A 216 21.24 15.23 -18.52
C ILE A 216 21.57 15.90 -19.85
N PRO A 217 22.78 15.71 -20.42
CA PRO A 217 23.14 16.34 -21.68
C PRO A 217 22.22 15.89 -22.83
N LYS A 218 21.78 16.82 -23.68
CA LYS A 218 20.88 16.56 -24.80
C LYS A 218 21.39 15.46 -25.75
N HIS A 219 22.70 15.36 -25.91
CA HIS A 219 23.38 14.41 -26.79
C HIS A 219 24.20 13.36 -26.01
N ALA A 220 23.83 13.05 -24.75
CA ALA A 220 24.51 12.03 -23.95
C ALA A 220 24.56 10.70 -24.72
N SER A 221 25.71 10.05 -24.77
CA SER A 221 25.83 8.70 -25.34
C SER A 221 25.09 7.65 -24.50
N LEU A 222 24.81 6.47 -25.06
CA LEU A 222 24.21 5.36 -24.29
C LEU A 222 25.05 5.01 -23.05
N SER A 223 26.38 4.99 -23.20
CA SER A 223 27.30 4.71 -22.10
C SER A 223 27.19 5.78 -20.98
N GLN A 224 27.07 7.07 -21.35
CA GLN A 224 26.87 8.14 -20.39
C GLN A 224 25.52 8.03 -19.68
N LEU A 225 24.46 7.72 -20.44
CA LEU A 225 23.12 7.52 -19.88
C LEU A 225 23.07 6.33 -18.91
N ASP A 226 23.72 5.21 -19.27
CA ASP A 226 23.81 4.05 -18.39
C ASP A 226 24.56 4.38 -17.09
N LYS A 227 25.71 5.08 -17.18
CA LYS A 227 26.46 5.50 -16.02
C LYS A 227 25.64 6.40 -15.08
N ILE A 228 24.87 7.34 -15.61
CA ILE A 228 23.96 8.18 -14.82
C ILE A 228 22.81 7.33 -14.25
N GLY A 229 22.31 6.38 -15.03
CA GLY A 229 21.21 5.49 -14.68
C GLY A 229 21.51 4.55 -13.50
N HIS A 230 22.78 4.26 -13.19
CA HIS A 230 23.16 3.49 -12.01
C HIS A 230 22.99 4.28 -10.69
N GLY A 231 22.80 5.59 -10.74
CA GLY A 231 22.51 6.40 -9.57
C GLY A 231 21.07 6.25 -9.07
N SER A 232 20.68 7.11 -8.13
CA SER A 232 19.34 7.21 -7.57
C SER A 232 18.67 8.55 -7.89
N GLY A 233 17.35 8.64 -7.65
CA GLY A 233 16.57 9.86 -7.86
C GLY A 233 16.17 10.13 -9.31
N ARG A 234 15.52 11.29 -9.53
CA ARG A 234 14.90 11.69 -10.81
C ARG A 234 15.88 11.70 -11.98
N LYS A 235 17.10 12.18 -11.76
CA LYS A 235 18.15 12.21 -12.79
C LYS A 235 18.48 10.83 -13.34
N ALA A 236 18.67 9.85 -12.45
CA ALA A 236 18.97 8.47 -12.85
C ALA A 236 17.80 7.82 -13.58
N GLN A 237 16.58 8.09 -13.13
CA GLN A 237 15.33 7.63 -13.75
C GLN A 237 15.21 8.13 -15.19
N LEU A 238 15.39 9.44 -15.41
CA LEU A 238 15.37 10.07 -16.74
C LEU A 238 16.46 9.52 -17.66
N ALA A 239 17.65 9.23 -17.13
CA ALA A 239 18.75 8.66 -17.90
C ALA A 239 18.43 7.23 -18.36
N ARG A 240 17.89 6.37 -17.48
CA ARG A 240 17.42 5.02 -17.85
C ARG A 240 16.35 5.06 -18.93
N TRP A 241 15.39 5.95 -18.79
CA TRP A 241 14.34 6.14 -19.80
C TRP A 241 14.93 6.51 -21.16
N GLN A 242 15.80 7.54 -21.23
CA GLN A 242 16.44 7.94 -22.50
C GLN A 242 17.28 6.81 -23.12
N ALA A 243 18.01 6.04 -22.29
CA ALA A 243 18.77 4.89 -22.78
C ALA A 243 17.87 3.83 -23.41
N ASN A 244 16.75 3.49 -22.76
CA ASN A 244 15.78 2.52 -23.26
C ASN A 244 15.12 2.98 -24.57
N MET A 245 14.71 4.26 -24.64
CA MET A 245 14.16 4.84 -25.87
C MET A 245 15.12 4.78 -27.07
N ARG A 246 16.41 5.00 -26.84
CA ARG A 246 17.42 4.92 -27.91
C ARG A 246 17.71 3.48 -28.34
N ARG A 247 17.70 2.52 -27.40
CA ARG A 247 17.81 1.09 -27.69
C ARG A 247 16.62 0.58 -28.47
N GLY A 248 15.40 1.04 -28.15
CA GLY A 248 14.18 0.67 -28.86
C GLY A 248 14.08 1.22 -30.29
N ARG A 249 14.75 2.35 -30.59
CA ARG A 249 14.82 2.93 -31.97
C ARG A 249 15.92 2.32 -32.81
N ALA A 250 16.81 1.55 -32.24
CA ALA A 250 17.90 0.87 -32.95
C ALA A 250 17.52 -0.55 -33.42
N LYS A 251 16.28 -0.98 -33.18
CA LYS A 251 15.65 -2.17 -33.73
C LYS A 251 14.65 -1.77 -34.82
#